data_ff06af029a08ee5de459d2e6257a2223
#
_entry.id   ff06af029a08ee5de459d2e6257a2223
#
_cell.length_a   1.000
_cell.length_b   1.000
_cell.length_c   1.000
_cell.angle_alpha   90.00
_cell.angle_beta   90.00
_cell.angle_gamma   90.00
#
_symmetry.space_group_name_H-M   'P 1'
#
loop_
_entity.id
_entity.type
_entity.pdbx_description
1 polymer ?
#
loop_
_entity_poly.entity_id
_entity_poly.type
_entity_poly.pdbx_seq_one_letter_code
_entity_poly.pdbx_strand_id
1 'polypeptide(L)'
;MKRECHLQWYNYIPVIILYSAVIAITFGSLFSLFTNTEMYFIIRLFLFIIYIISLGFTLHYHYKCMTISNIIDYGDDNTLIVTEEKDKNFCKICKVNRPKRSHHCKVCGVCNLRMDHHCPWIANCIGEKNEREFIYFLLFCAITCFFVCCLNFNNFFAFLKNRGLLQEINYRDFIKAMTICSFIISLVVGLTTILIGAHYLLYNVKYNITSIEMFIYKNFSECPDYENDLKNNLLRKIRPFPFSFIENYFREADNINEELNYKNFSEENIKLLNEENNMIKL
;
A
#
# COMPACT_ATOMS: atom_id res chain seq x y z
N MET A 1 -12.38 21.60 13.07
CA MET A 1 -13.38 21.05 12.10
C MET A 1 -12.75 19.90 11.36
N LYS A 2 -13.16 18.65 11.65
CA LYS A 2 -12.67 17.46 10.93
C LYS A 2 -13.13 17.55 9.50
N ARG A 3 -12.19 17.55 8.56
CA ARG A 3 -12.48 17.44 7.13
C ARG A 3 -12.55 15.97 6.77
N GLU A 4 -13.60 15.57 6.09
CA GLU A 4 -13.80 14.21 5.63
C GLU A 4 -13.49 14.13 4.13
N CYS A 5 -13.05 12.98 3.67
CA CYS A 5 -12.86 12.72 2.26
C CYS A 5 -14.24 12.63 1.57
N HIS A 6 -14.48 13.50 0.60
CA HIS A 6 -15.75 13.54 -0.15
C HIS A 6 -15.66 12.67 -1.41
N LEU A 7 -15.42 11.36 -1.23
CA LEU A 7 -15.45 10.43 -2.36
C LEU A 7 -16.86 10.30 -2.89
N GLN A 8 -17.02 10.52 -4.19
CA GLN A 8 -18.27 10.23 -4.92
C GLN A 8 -18.40 8.71 -5.12
N TRP A 9 -19.63 8.19 -5.20
CA TRP A 9 -19.89 6.76 -5.36
C TRP A 9 -19.14 6.10 -6.53
N TYR A 10 -18.92 6.82 -7.63
CA TYR A 10 -18.18 6.30 -8.78
C TYR A 10 -16.68 6.05 -8.50
N ASN A 11 -16.10 6.64 -7.46
CA ASN A 11 -14.72 6.36 -7.05
C ASN A 11 -14.56 4.95 -6.46
N TYR A 12 -15.66 4.28 -6.09
CA TYR A 12 -15.66 2.90 -5.63
C TYR A 12 -15.83 1.88 -6.76
N ILE A 13 -16.10 2.31 -8.00
CA ILE A 13 -16.24 1.39 -9.14
C ILE A 13 -15.00 0.49 -9.33
N PRO A 14 -13.75 0.98 -9.29
CA PRO A 14 -12.57 0.12 -9.39
C PRO A 14 -12.51 -0.93 -8.27
N VAL A 15 -12.90 -0.57 -7.06
CA VAL A 15 -12.97 -1.50 -5.92
C VAL A 15 -14.00 -2.59 -6.16
N ILE A 16 -15.19 -2.24 -6.64
CA ILE A 16 -16.26 -3.20 -6.95
C ILE A 16 -15.78 -4.16 -8.05
N ILE A 17 -15.14 -3.65 -9.11
CA ILE A 17 -14.57 -4.48 -10.18
C ILE A 17 -13.51 -5.43 -9.61
N LEU A 18 -12.63 -4.94 -8.74
CA LEU A 18 -11.60 -5.75 -8.08
C LEU A 18 -12.22 -6.92 -7.30
N TYR A 19 -13.19 -6.65 -6.43
CA TYR A 19 -13.83 -7.70 -5.62
C TYR A 19 -14.62 -8.69 -6.49
N SER A 20 -15.29 -8.22 -7.54
CA SER A 20 -15.97 -9.10 -8.51
C SER A 20 -15.00 -10.03 -9.22
N ALA A 21 -13.84 -9.51 -9.63
CA ALA A 21 -12.75 -10.31 -10.21
C ALA A 21 -12.21 -11.35 -9.23
N VAL A 22 -11.99 -10.96 -7.97
CA VAL A 22 -11.53 -11.88 -6.90
C VAL A 22 -12.53 -13.04 -6.72
N ILE A 23 -13.81 -12.76 -6.68
CA ILE A 23 -14.86 -13.79 -6.57
C ILE A 23 -14.79 -14.75 -7.77
N ALA A 24 -14.73 -14.22 -8.99
CA ALA A 24 -14.68 -15.02 -10.22
C ALA A 24 -13.41 -15.89 -10.27
N ILE A 25 -12.26 -15.35 -9.89
CA ILE A 25 -10.97 -16.06 -9.81
C ILE A 25 -11.03 -17.17 -8.77
N THR A 26 -11.59 -16.88 -7.58
CA THR A 26 -11.72 -17.87 -6.50
C THR A 26 -12.58 -19.03 -6.93
N PHE A 27 -13.73 -18.75 -7.57
CA PHE A 27 -14.63 -19.76 -8.10
C PHE A 27 -13.96 -20.63 -9.18
N GLY A 28 -13.25 -20.00 -10.13
CA GLY A 28 -12.49 -20.72 -11.16
C GLY A 28 -11.39 -21.58 -10.58
N SER A 29 -10.67 -21.10 -9.57
CA SER A 29 -9.60 -21.86 -8.89
C SER A 29 -10.15 -23.01 -8.05
N LEU A 30 -11.27 -22.83 -7.36
CA LEU A 30 -11.97 -23.91 -6.65
C LEU A 30 -12.38 -25.03 -7.62
N PHE A 31 -12.91 -24.63 -8.77
CA PHE A 31 -13.33 -25.61 -9.78
C PHE A 31 -12.15 -26.40 -10.37
N SER A 32 -10.98 -25.76 -10.51
CA SER A 32 -9.75 -26.39 -10.95
C SER A 32 -9.32 -27.56 -10.05
N LEU A 33 -9.71 -27.58 -8.76
CA LEU A 33 -9.44 -28.71 -7.85
C LEU A 33 -10.07 -30.00 -8.34
N PHE A 34 -11.25 -29.92 -8.96
CA PHE A 34 -12.04 -31.09 -9.33
C PHE A 34 -11.85 -31.51 -10.79
N THR A 35 -11.37 -30.62 -11.65
CA THR A 35 -11.27 -30.88 -13.10
C THR A 35 -9.91 -31.30 -13.60
N ASN A 36 -8.85 -31.04 -12.82
CA ASN A 36 -7.47 -31.36 -13.21
C ASN A 36 -7.09 -32.75 -12.71
N THR A 37 -6.85 -33.70 -13.64
CA THR A 37 -6.48 -35.09 -13.31
C THR A 37 -4.97 -35.33 -13.29
N GLU A 38 -4.17 -34.38 -13.80
CA GLU A 38 -2.72 -34.56 -14.00
C GLU A 38 -1.89 -34.35 -12.72
N MET A 39 -2.44 -33.63 -11.73
CA MET A 39 -1.80 -33.40 -10.44
C MET A 39 -2.50 -34.17 -9.32
N TYR A 40 -1.73 -34.71 -8.38
CA TYR A 40 -2.30 -35.36 -7.19
C TYR A 40 -3.24 -34.40 -6.45
N PHE A 41 -4.44 -34.89 -6.10
CA PHE A 41 -5.46 -34.08 -5.42
C PHE A 41 -4.96 -33.41 -4.15
N ILE A 42 -4.14 -34.14 -3.36
CA ILE A 42 -3.56 -33.60 -2.11
C ILE A 42 -2.70 -32.35 -2.35
N ILE A 43 -1.89 -32.36 -3.42
CA ILE A 43 -1.03 -31.22 -3.74
C ILE A 43 -1.90 -30.01 -4.13
N ARG A 44 -2.95 -30.22 -4.94
CA ARG A 44 -3.87 -29.16 -5.32
C ARG A 44 -4.63 -28.58 -4.13
N LEU A 45 -5.09 -29.44 -3.24
CA LEU A 45 -5.75 -29.03 -1.99
C LEU A 45 -4.81 -28.19 -1.13
N PHE A 46 -3.54 -28.61 -0.99
CA PHE A 46 -2.53 -27.85 -0.26
C PHE A 46 -2.29 -26.46 -0.88
N LEU A 47 -2.10 -26.38 -2.20
CA LEU A 47 -1.94 -25.11 -2.91
C LEU A 47 -3.18 -24.22 -2.75
N PHE A 48 -4.38 -24.79 -2.78
CA PHE A 48 -5.62 -24.03 -2.59
C PHE A 48 -5.75 -23.50 -1.17
N ILE A 49 -5.35 -24.25 -0.16
CA ILE A 49 -5.33 -23.77 1.24
C ILE A 49 -4.38 -22.57 1.36
N ILE A 50 -3.16 -22.66 0.81
CA ILE A 50 -2.21 -21.55 0.84
C ILE A 50 -2.77 -20.33 0.06
N TYR A 51 -3.42 -20.56 -1.07
CA TYR A 51 -4.11 -19.53 -1.82
C TYR A 51 -5.15 -18.80 -0.96
N ILE A 52 -6.03 -19.52 -0.27
CA ILE A 52 -7.07 -18.93 0.59
C ILE A 52 -6.45 -18.13 1.74
N ILE A 53 -5.39 -18.64 2.36
CA ILE A 53 -4.66 -17.93 3.43
C ILE A 53 -4.06 -16.63 2.87
N SER A 54 -3.36 -16.69 1.73
CA SER A 54 -2.75 -15.50 1.11
C SER A 54 -3.79 -14.49 0.65
N LEU A 55 -4.94 -14.95 0.13
CA LEU A 55 -6.08 -14.10 -0.20
C LEU A 55 -6.64 -13.39 1.03
N GLY A 56 -6.75 -14.09 2.16
CA GLY A 56 -7.17 -13.48 3.43
C GLY A 56 -6.27 -12.31 3.84
N PHE A 57 -4.94 -12.47 3.73
CA PHE A 57 -4.00 -11.38 3.98
C PHE A 57 -4.12 -10.25 2.95
N THR A 58 -4.30 -10.57 1.68
CA THR A 58 -4.50 -9.58 0.61
C THR A 58 -5.72 -8.70 0.91
N LEU A 59 -6.86 -9.31 1.24
CA LEU A 59 -8.10 -8.60 1.57
C LEU A 59 -7.96 -7.79 2.87
N HIS A 60 -7.27 -8.33 3.87
CA HIS A 60 -7.02 -7.65 5.13
C HIS A 60 -6.21 -6.35 4.92
N TYR A 61 -5.10 -6.42 4.20
CA TYR A 61 -4.28 -5.23 3.95
C TYR A 61 -4.94 -4.26 2.98
N HIS A 62 -5.69 -4.74 2.01
CA HIS A 62 -6.54 -3.91 1.15
C HIS A 62 -7.54 -3.11 1.99
N TYR A 63 -8.26 -3.76 2.90
CA TYR A 63 -9.21 -3.12 3.80
C TYR A 63 -8.53 -2.08 4.70
N LYS A 64 -7.36 -2.40 5.27
CA LYS A 64 -6.58 -1.42 6.04
C LYS A 64 -6.19 -0.20 5.20
N CYS A 65 -5.74 -0.39 3.97
CA CYS A 65 -5.43 0.73 3.08
C CYS A 65 -6.66 1.61 2.79
N MET A 66 -7.85 1.02 2.66
CA MET A 66 -9.10 1.76 2.45
C MET A 66 -9.50 2.59 3.67
N THR A 67 -9.29 2.07 4.87
CA THR A 67 -9.85 2.63 6.12
C THR A 67 -8.91 3.57 6.86
N ILE A 68 -7.58 3.38 6.72
CA ILE A 68 -6.60 4.26 7.37
C ILE A 68 -6.51 5.58 6.61
N SER A 69 -6.92 6.66 7.28
CA SER A 69 -6.95 8.00 6.70
C SER A 69 -5.63 8.73 6.89
N ASN A 70 -5.11 9.31 5.79
CA ASN A 70 -3.96 10.22 5.79
C ASN A 70 -4.36 11.70 5.90
N ILE A 71 -5.64 12.00 6.09
CA ILE A 71 -6.15 13.38 6.20
C ILE A 71 -5.45 14.07 7.37
N ILE A 72 -5.05 15.32 7.13
CA ILE A 72 -4.43 16.14 8.15
C ILE A 72 -5.51 16.56 9.14
N ASP A 73 -5.33 16.18 10.41
CA ASP A 73 -6.16 16.67 11.50
C ASP A 73 -5.57 17.99 12.01
N TYR A 74 -6.26 19.08 11.76
CA TYR A 74 -5.83 20.41 12.19
C TYR A 74 -6.27 20.73 13.63
N GLY A 75 -6.95 19.80 14.32
CA GLY A 75 -7.50 20.04 15.66
C GLY A 75 -8.53 21.17 15.68
N ASP A 76 -8.90 21.59 16.89
CA ASP A 76 -9.71 22.79 17.11
C ASP A 76 -8.84 24.07 17.28
N ASP A 77 -7.52 23.92 17.18
CA ASP A 77 -6.58 25.01 17.34
C ASP A 77 -6.53 25.86 16.06
N ASN A 78 -7.19 27.01 16.09
CA ASN A 78 -7.27 27.97 14.98
C ASN A 78 -5.91 28.61 14.62
N THR A 79 -4.83 28.30 15.36
CA THR A 79 -3.50 28.87 15.12
C THR A 79 -2.87 28.40 13.81
N LEU A 80 -3.26 27.22 13.27
CA LEU A 80 -2.80 26.72 11.98
C LEU A 80 -3.61 27.24 10.79
N ILE A 81 -4.71 27.96 11.03
CA ILE A 81 -5.68 28.31 9.99
C ILE A 81 -5.32 29.63 9.28
N VAL A 82 -4.54 30.51 9.91
CA VAL A 82 -4.26 31.83 9.32
C VAL A 82 -2.81 32.23 9.52
N THR A 83 -1.97 31.82 8.62
CA THR A 83 -0.72 32.50 8.38
C THR A 83 -0.54 32.67 6.88
N GLU A 84 -0.10 33.83 6.52
CA GLU A 84 0.02 34.46 5.21
C GLU A 84 0.09 33.52 4.01
N GLU A 85 -0.69 33.83 2.97
CA GLU A 85 -0.73 33.22 1.64
C GLU A 85 0.66 33.12 0.94
N LYS A 86 1.70 33.64 1.57
CA LYS A 86 3.10 33.65 1.10
C LYS A 86 3.88 32.38 1.42
N ASP A 87 3.36 31.49 2.30
CA ASP A 87 4.05 30.24 2.61
C ASP A 87 3.95 29.26 1.44
N LYS A 88 5.09 28.70 1.02
CA LYS A 88 5.18 27.68 -0.04
C LYS A 88 4.30 26.45 0.24
N ASN A 89 3.98 26.21 1.50
CA ASN A 89 3.15 25.09 1.93
C ASN A 89 1.66 25.43 2.05
N PHE A 90 1.23 26.65 1.74
CA PHE A 90 -0.17 27.03 1.82
C PHE A 90 -1.03 26.34 0.77
N CYS A 91 -2.12 25.69 1.21
CA CYS A 91 -3.12 25.12 0.31
C CYS A 91 -4.24 26.11 0.03
N LYS A 92 -4.28 26.67 -1.18
CA LYS A 92 -5.30 27.64 -1.60
C LYS A 92 -6.74 27.09 -1.58
N ILE A 93 -6.90 25.76 -1.79
CA ILE A 93 -8.21 25.11 -1.79
C ILE A 93 -8.71 24.90 -0.36
N CYS A 94 -7.85 24.36 0.49
CA CYS A 94 -8.18 24.11 1.89
C CYS A 94 -8.00 25.33 2.79
N LYS A 95 -7.32 26.39 2.32
CA LYS A 95 -7.01 27.63 3.05
C LYS A 95 -6.29 27.33 4.39
N VAL A 96 -5.29 26.45 4.34
CA VAL A 96 -4.51 26.02 5.50
C VAL A 96 -3.04 25.84 5.13
N ASN A 97 -2.15 26.05 6.09
CA ASN A 97 -0.76 25.66 5.95
C ASN A 97 -0.63 24.16 6.14
N ARG A 98 0.04 23.50 5.21
CA ARG A 98 0.27 22.06 5.22
C ARG A 98 1.60 21.73 5.90
N PRO A 99 1.69 20.63 6.66
CA PRO A 99 2.97 20.06 7.03
C PRO A 99 3.85 19.79 5.81
N LYS A 100 5.15 19.74 6.01
CA LYS A 100 6.09 19.38 4.94
C LYS A 100 5.66 18.05 4.30
N ARG A 101 5.92 17.89 3.00
CA ARG A 101 5.62 16.67 2.21
C ARG A 101 4.13 16.35 2.06
N SER A 102 3.23 17.22 2.52
CA SER A 102 1.77 17.04 2.41
C SER A 102 1.24 17.67 1.14
N HIS A 103 0.30 17.00 0.48
CA HIS A 103 -0.29 17.46 -0.77
C HIS A 103 -1.81 17.41 -0.75
N HIS A 104 -2.45 18.31 -1.51
CA HIS A 104 -3.89 18.30 -1.71
C HIS A 104 -4.28 17.26 -2.76
N CYS A 105 -5.15 16.34 -2.38
CA CYS A 105 -5.73 15.38 -3.32
C CYS A 105 -6.98 15.97 -3.96
N LYS A 106 -6.97 16.12 -5.28
CA LYS A 106 -8.13 16.64 -6.03
C LYS A 106 -9.35 15.70 -5.98
N VAL A 107 -9.11 14.37 -5.88
CA VAL A 107 -10.17 13.36 -5.82
C VAL A 107 -10.83 13.33 -4.45
N CYS A 108 -10.03 13.33 -3.38
CA CYS A 108 -10.54 13.35 -2.00
C CYS A 108 -11.01 14.74 -1.55
N GLY A 109 -10.58 15.83 -2.23
CA GLY A 109 -10.90 17.21 -1.87
C GLY A 109 -10.20 17.73 -0.59
N VAL A 110 -9.20 17.00 -0.08
CA VAL A 110 -8.52 17.28 1.19
C VAL A 110 -7.00 17.14 1.08
N CYS A 111 -6.28 17.74 2.05
CA CYS A 111 -4.84 17.58 2.18
C CYS A 111 -4.50 16.30 2.95
N ASN A 112 -3.51 15.56 2.48
CA ASN A 112 -3.05 14.31 3.07
C ASN A 112 -1.58 14.39 3.49
N LEU A 113 -1.25 13.77 4.63
CA LEU A 113 0.10 13.69 5.20
C LEU A 113 1.01 12.85 4.29
N ARG A 114 2.19 13.40 3.99
CA ARG A 114 3.23 12.75 3.17
C ARG A 114 2.62 11.94 2.01
N MET A 115 1.75 12.62 1.25
CA MET A 115 0.97 11.99 0.19
C MET A 115 1.87 11.43 -0.91
N ASP A 116 1.71 10.15 -1.21
CA ASP A 116 2.37 9.49 -2.33
C ASP A 116 1.51 9.57 -3.60
N HIS A 117 0.30 9.04 -3.56
CA HIS A 117 -0.68 9.13 -4.64
C HIS A 117 -2.10 8.86 -4.14
N HIS A 118 -3.10 9.18 -4.97
CA HIS A 118 -4.46 8.65 -4.82
C HIS A 118 -4.57 7.34 -5.57
N CYS A 119 -4.94 6.26 -4.89
CA CYS A 119 -5.07 4.93 -5.49
C CYS A 119 -6.54 4.61 -5.79
N PRO A 120 -6.98 4.57 -7.07
CA PRO A 120 -8.36 4.28 -7.42
C PRO A 120 -8.80 2.87 -6.99
N TRP A 121 -7.87 1.90 -7.00
CA TRP A 121 -8.14 0.51 -6.61
C TRP A 121 -8.41 0.34 -5.12
N ILE A 122 -7.99 1.31 -4.31
CA ILE A 122 -8.17 1.36 -2.85
C ILE A 122 -9.23 2.39 -2.47
N ALA A 123 -9.62 3.28 -3.40
CA ALA A 123 -10.49 4.43 -3.15
C ALA A 123 -10.00 5.30 -1.98
N ASN A 124 -8.67 5.45 -1.84
CA ASN A 124 -8.03 6.24 -0.79
C ASN A 124 -6.67 6.79 -1.25
N CYS A 125 -6.15 7.79 -0.53
CA CYS A 125 -4.78 8.25 -0.71
C CYS A 125 -3.82 7.33 0.04
N ILE A 126 -2.70 7.00 -0.62
CA ILE A 126 -1.55 6.38 0.01
C ILE A 126 -0.62 7.48 0.50
N GLY A 127 -0.17 7.37 1.75
CA GLY A 127 0.68 8.32 2.43
C GLY A 127 1.22 7.76 3.74
N GLU A 128 1.64 8.64 4.64
CA GLU A 128 2.40 8.30 5.84
C GLU A 128 1.79 7.18 6.68
N LYS A 129 0.48 7.21 6.91
CA LYS A 129 -0.17 6.30 7.86
C LYS A 129 -0.51 4.92 7.30
N ASN A 130 -0.62 4.76 5.97
CA ASN A 130 -1.02 3.51 5.32
C ASN A 130 -0.02 2.99 4.26
N GLU A 131 1.15 3.61 4.15
CA GLU A 131 2.21 3.19 3.21
C GLU A 131 2.66 1.75 3.48
N ARG A 132 2.80 1.37 4.75
CA ARG A 132 3.18 0.02 5.16
C ARG A 132 2.14 -1.01 4.73
N GLU A 133 0.89 -0.74 4.99
CA GLU A 133 -0.24 -1.60 4.62
C GLU A 133 -0.32 -1.77 3.11
N PHE A 134 0.00 -0.72 2.34
CA PHE A 134 0.06 -0.77 0.89
C PHE A 134 1.18 -1.69 0.39
N ILE A 135 2.37 -1.65 0.98
CA ILE A 135 3.47 -2.55 0.65
C ILE A 135 3.07 -4.01 0.91
N TYR A 136 2.46 -4.31 2.06
CA TYR A 136 1.96 -5.66 2.36
C TYR A 136 0.84 -6.08 1.42
N PHE A 137 -0.07 -5.18 1.07
CA PHE A 137 -1.10 -5.45 0.08
C PHE A 137 -0.49 -5.90 -1.26
N LEU A 138 0.51 -5.17 -1.79
CA LEU A 138 1.19 -5.55 -3.03
C LEU A 138 1.88 -6.90 -2.92
N LEU A 139 2.57 -7.16 -1.81
CA LEU A 139 3.26 -8.42 -1.55
C LEU A 139 2.29 -9.62 -1.56
N PHE A 140 1.23 -9.55 -0.74
CA PHE A 140 0.27 -10.63 -0.65
C PHE A 140 -0.57 -10.79 -1.91
N CYS A 141 -0.87 -9.71 -2.62
CA CYS A 141 -1.51 -9.76 -3.93
C CYS A 141 -0.66 -10.54 -4.94
N ALA A 142 0.65 -10.28 -5.01
CA ALA A 142 1.57 -11.01 -5.87
C ALA A 142 1.64 -12.51 -5.49
N ILE A 143 1.74 -12.82 -4.20
CA ILE A 143 1.73 -14.20 -3.69
C ILE A 143 0.41 -14.90 -4.04
N THR A 144 -0.72 -14.25 -3.83
CA THR A 144 -2.05 -14.78 -4.16
C THR A 144 -2.17 -15.09 -5.65
N CYS A 145 -1.75 -14.16 -6.51
CA CYS A 145 -1.74 -14.36 -7.96
C CYS A 145 -0.83 -15.52 -8.38
N PHE A 146 0.34 -15.67 -7.75
CA PHE A 146 1.24 -16.80 -8.00
C PHE A 146 0.56 -18.14 -7.72
N PHE A 147 -0.13 -18.30 -6.59
CA PHE A 147 -0.82 -19.55 -6.27
C PHE A 147 -2.02 -19.82 -7.19
N VAL A 148 -2.74 -18.78 -7.64
CA VAL A 148 -3.78 -18.94 -8.68
C VAL A 148 -3.17 -19.45 -9.98
N CYS A 149 -2.02 -18.91 -10.40
CA CYS A 149 -1.31 -19.39 -11.59
C CYS A 149 -0.89 -20.86 -11.43
N CYS A 150 -0.34 -21.25 -10.29
CA CYS A 150 0.03 -22.66 -10.02
C CYS A 150 -1.18 -23.59 -10.08
N LEU A 151 -2.31 -23.22 -9.50
CA LEU A 151 -3.54 -24.02 -9.51
C LEU A 151 -4.12 -24.22 -10.92
N ASN A 152 -4.05 -23.19 -11.77
CA ASN A 152 -4.65 -23.20 -13.10
C ASN A 152 -3.67 -23.52 -14.24
N PHE A 153 -2.39 -23.71 -13.93
CA PHE A 153 -1.32 -23.90 -14.90
C PHE A 153 -1.60 -25.03 -15.91
N ASN A 154 -1.93 -26.23 -15.40
CA ASN A 154 -2.17 -27.39 -16.24
C ASN A 154 -3.40 -27.21 -17.15
N ASN A 155 -4.45 -26.55 -16.68
CA ASN A 155 -5.64 -26.26 -17.48
C ASN A 155 -5.30 -25.29 -18.63
N PHE A 156 -4.45 -24.29 -18.35
CA PHE A 156 -3.99 -23.34 -19.37
C PHE A 156 -3.14 -24.03 -20.44
N PHE A 157 -2.15 -24.87 -20.04
CA PHE A 157 -1.32 -25.60 -20.98
C PHE A 157 -2.09 -26.67 -21.77
N ALA A 158 -3.04 -27.38 -21.15
CA ALA A 158 -3.91 -28.31 -21.86
C ALA A 158 -4.74 -27.59 -22.94
N PHE A 159 -5.23 -26.40 -22.65
CA PHE A 159 -5.92 -25.58 -23.64
C PHE A 159 -5.02 -25.21 -24.81
N LEU A 160 -3.78 -24.76 -24.58
CA LEU A 160 -2.83 -24.42 -25.62
C LEU A 160 -2.48 -25.62 -26.52
N LYS A 161 -2.29 -26.82 -25.90
CA LYS A 161 -1.95 -28.05 -26.60
C LYS A 161 -3.09 -28.54 -27.50
N ASN A 162 -4.32 -28.45 -27.04
CA ASN A 162 -5.49 -28.94 -27.77
C ASN A 162 -6.01 -27.98 -28.85
N ARG A 163 -5.31 -26.85 -29.09
CA ARG A 163 -5.62 -25.84 -30.11
C ARG A 163 -7.09 -25.47 -30.21
N GLY A 164 -7.73 -25.28 -29.04
CA GLY A 164 -8.95 -24.47 -28.91
C GLY A 164 -10.15 -24.85 -29.83
N LEU A 165 -10.32 -26.11 -30.16
CA LEU A 165 -11.53 -26.54 -30.86
C LEU A 165 -12.72 -26.41 -29.92
N LEU A 166 -13.35 -25.25 -29.96
CA LEU A 166 -14.71 -25.00 -29.46
C LEU A 166 -15.68 -25.71 -30.40
N GLN A 167 -15.68 -27.04 -30.35
CA GLN A 167 -16.75 -27.82 -30.94
C GLN A 167 -17.83 -27.96 -29.86
N GLU A 168 -18.94 -27.25 -30.05
CA GLU A 168 -20.11 -27.19 -29.17
C GLU A 168 -19.83 -26.69 -27.76
N ILE A 169 -20.33 -25.48 -27.42
CA ILE A 169 -20.21 -24.88 -26.09
C ILE A 169 -20.96 -25.74 -25.08
N ASN A 170 -20.24 -26.65 -24.42
CA ASN A 170 -20.76 -27.43 -23.33
C ASN A 170 -20.40 -26.75 -22.00
N TYR A 171 -21.17 -26.99 -20.94
CA TYR A 171 -20.91 -26.58 -19.58
C TYR A 171 -19.44 -26.77 -19.14
N ARG A 172 -18.79 -27.89 -19.53
CA ARG A 172 -17.35 -28.15 -19.26
C ARG A 172 -16.44 -27.12 -19.92
N ASP A 173 -16.79 -26.58 -21.08
CA ASP A 173 -15.96 -25.62 -21.81
C ASP A 173 -16.09 -24.21 -21.21
N PHE A 174 -17.27 -23.87 -20.67
CA PHE A 174 -17.42 -22.65 -19.87
C PHE A 174 -16.50 -22.64 -18.66
N ILE A 175 -16.40 -23.75 -17.94
CA ILE A 175 -15.51 -23.87 -16.77
C ILE A 175 -14.04 -23.80 -17.17
N LYS A 176 -13.64 -24.48 -18.24
CA LYS A 176 -12.28 -24.34 -18.79
C LYS A 176 -11.97 -22.89 -19.14
N ALA A 177 -12.89 -22.19 -19.79
CA ALA A 177 -12.76 -20.77 -20.09
C ALA A 177 -12.54 -19.94 -18.81
N MET A 178 -13.33 -20.17 -17.76
CA MET A 178 -13.18 -19.49 -16.47
C MET A 178 -11.81 -19.74 -15.83
N THR A 179 -11.28 -20.96 -15.84
CA THR A 179 -9.96 -21.27 -15.30
C THR A 179 -8.83 -20.63 -16.11
N ILE A 180 -8.97 -20.59 -17.43
CA ILE A 180 -8.01 -19.91 -18.33
C ILE A 180 -8.01 -18.41 -18.10
N CYS A 181 -9.20 -17.79 -18.04
CA CYS A 181 -9.32 -16.36 -17.70
C CYS A 181 -8.71 -16.05 -16.35
N SER A 182 -8.97 -16.89 -15.34
CA SER A 182 -8.37 -16.74 -14.00
C SER A 182 -6.85 -16.79 -14.05
N PHE A 183 -6.25 -17.69 -14.82
CA PHE A 183 -4.80 -17.78 -15.02
C PHE A 183 -4.25 -16.49 -15.65
N ILE A 184 -4.83 -16.06 -16.78
CA ILE A 184 -4.34 -14.87 -17.53
C ILE A 184 -4.47 -13.61 -16.67
N ILE A 185 -5.61 -13.39 -16.04
CA ILE A 185 -5.85 -12.21 -15.19
C ILE A 185 -4.86 -12.22 -14.03
N SER A 186 -4.68 -13.35 -13.34
CA SER A 186 -3.75 -13.45 -12.23
C SER A 186 -2.29 -13.29 -12.64
N LEU A 187 -1.91 -13.77 -13.82
CA LEU A 187 -0.57 -13.54 -14.36
C LEU A 187 -0.31 -12.04 -14.60
N VAL A 188 -1.23 -11.35 -15.26
CA VAL A 188 -1.11 -9.91 -15.55
C VAL A 188 -1.11 -9.10 -14.25
N VAL A 189 -2.07 -9.34 -13.36
CA VAL A 189 -2.15 -8.64 -12.06
C VAL A 189 -0.91 -8.94 -11.20
N GLY A 190 -0.46 -10.19 -11.14
CA GLY A 190 0.72 -10.59 -10.40
C GLY A 190 1.99 -9.89 -10.91
N LEU A 191 2.21 -9.86 -12.21
CA LEU A 191 3.35 -9.16 -12.81
C LEU A 191 3.28 -7.65 -12.54
N THR A 192 2.11 -7.04 -12.70
CA THR A 192 1.95 -5.59 -12.43
C THR A 192 2.19 -5.26 -10.96
N THR A 193 1.68 -6.06 -10.02
CA THR A 193 1.93 -5.84 -8.58
C THR A 193 3.39 -6.04 -8.20
N ILE A 194 4.10 -7.00 -8.82
CA ILE A 194 5.54 -7.19 -8.63
C ILE A 194 6.32 -5.97 -9.15
N LEU A 195 5.99 -5.46 -10.35
CA LEU A 195 6.66 -4.29 -10.92
C LEU A 195 6.42 -3.03 -10.09
N ILE A 196 5.18 -2.79 -9.66
CA ILE A 196 4.84 -1.67 -8.78
C ILE A 196 5.55 -1.81 -7.42
N GLY A 197 5.53 -3.01 -6.82
CA GLY A 197 6.21 -3.29 -5.56
C GLY A 197 7.72 -3.12 -5.65
N ALA A 198 8.35 -3.60 -6.73
CA ALA A 198 9.79 -3.41 -6.98
C ALA A 198 10.13 -1.93 -7.16
N HIS A 199 9.35 -1.19 -7.95
CA HIS A 199 9.52 0.27 -8.08
C HIS A 199 9.42 0.96 -6.72
N TYR A 200 8.40 0.61 -5.93
CA TYR A 200 8.18 1.18 -4.61
C TYR A 200 9.35 0.90 -3.66
N LEU A 201 9.85 -0.32 -3.62
CA LEU A 201 11.01 -0.70 -2.79
C LEU A 201 12.30 -0.02 -3.26
N LEU A 202 12.56 0.03 -4.56
CA LEU A 202 13.80 0.55 -5.13
C LEU A 202 13.91 2.08 -5.05
N TYR A 203 12.77 2.79 -5.03
CA TYR A 203 12.77 4.26 -5.02
C TYR A 203 12.15 4.81 -3.73
N ASN A 204 10.88 4.53 -3.47
CA ASN A 204 10.18 5.14 -2.35
C ASN A 204 10.75 4.69 -0.99
N VAL A 205 11.05 3.41 -0.83
CA VAL A 205 11.61 2.88 0.42
C VAL A 205 13.10 3.20 0.50
N LYS A 206 13.87 2.89 -0.54
CA LYS A 206 15.32 3.06 -0.53
C LYS A 206 15.75 4.50 -0.23
N TYR A 207 15.10 5.48 -0.87
CA TYR A 207 15.47 6.89 -0.76
C TYR A 207 14.54 7.70 0.15
N ASN A 208 13.59 7.05 0.80
CA ASN A 208 12.58 7.70 1.64
C ASN A 208 11.82 8.84 0.94
N ILE A 209 11.52 8.71 -0.34
CA ILE A 209 10.83 9.69 -1.17
C ILE A 209 9.43 9.21 -1.55
N THR A 210 8.56 10.11 -1.93
CA THR A 210 7.22 9.78 -2.46
C THR A 210 7.19 9.90 -3.98
N SER A 211 6.21 9.26 -4.62
CA SER A 211 6.02 9.33 -6.07
C SER A 211 5.79 10.78 -6.53
N ILE A 212 5.13 11.62 -5.72
CA ILE A 212 4.97 13.04 -6.00
C ILE A 212 6.32 13.77 -5.95
N GLU A 213 7.16 13.48 -4.95
CA GLU A 213 8.48 14.09 -4.81
C GLU A 213 9.40 13.70 -5.96
N MET A 214 9.35 12.45 -6.43
CA MET A 214 10.07 12.02 -7.64
C MET A 214 9.69 12.85 -8.87
N PHE A 215 8.47 13.34 -8.94
CA PHE A 215 8.00 14.20 -10.03
C PHE A 215 8.43 15.66 -9.89
N ILE A 216 8.52 16.15 -8.64
CA ILE A 216 8.84 17.55 -8.34
C ILE A 216 10.34 17.81 -8.39
N TYR A 217 11.14 16.91 -7.84
CA TYR A 217 12.58 17.09 -7.70
C TYR A 217 13.34 16.36 -8.81
N LYS A 218 14.23 17.09 -9.51
CA LYS A 218 15.10 16.52 -10.54
C LYS A 218 16.16 15.59 -9.93
N ASN A 219 16.67 15.95 -8.75
CA ASN A 219 17.65 15.19 -7.98
C ASN A 219 17.02 14.72 -6.67
N PHE A 220 17.11 13.45 -6.36
CA PHE A 220 16.53 12.87 -5.14
C PHE A 220 17.15 13.41 -3.86
N SER A 221 18.43 13.81 -3.90
CA SER A 221 19.11 14.44 -2.77
C SER A 221 18.53 15.79 -2.35
N GLU A 222 17.73 16.43 -3.21
CA GLU A 222 17.03 17.68 -2.92
C GLU A 222 15.68 17.46 -2.22
N CYS A 223 15.22 16.20 -2.14
CA CYS A 223 13.96 15.87 -1.49
C CYS A 223 14.06 16.10 0.03
N PRO A 224 13.02 16.65 0.66
CA PRO A 224 12.95 16.71 2.12
C PRO A 224 13.08 15.30 2.71
N ASP A 225 13.88 15.19 3.79
CA ASP A 225 14.11 13.93 4.51
C ASP A 225 14.67 12.78 3.61
N TYR A 226 15.39 13.15 2.53
CA TYR A 226 16.12 12.18 1.73
C TYR A 226 17.12 11.39 2.58
N GLU A 227 17.00 10.08 2.53
CA GLU A 227 17.86 9.17 3.26
C GLU A 227 18.21 7.98 2.35
N ASN A 228 19.47 7.83 1.99
CA ASN A 228 19.94 6.71 1.16
C ASN A 228 20.39 5.55 2.05
N ASP A 229 19.51 5.06 2.91
CA ASP A 229 19.73 3.89 3.75
C ASP A 229 18.58 2.89 3.62
N LEU A 230 18.73 1.97 2.67
CA LEU A 230 17.72 0.96 2.41
C LEU A 230 17.39 0.11 3.65
N LYS A 231 18.42 -0.24 4.45
CA LYS A 231 18.22 -1.12 5.62
C LYS A 231 17.38 -0.43 6.69
N ASN A 232 17.73 0.79 7.07
CA ASN A 232 17.00 1.52 8.10
C ASN A 232 15.60 1.92 7.60
N ASN A 233 15.48 2.38 6.36
CA ASN A 233 14.19 2.70 5.76
C ASN A 233 13.29 1.46 5.64
N LEU A 234 13.85 0.31 5.24
CA LEU A 234 13.12 -0.94 5.18
C LEU A 234 12.66 -1.38 6.57
N LEU A 235 13.54 -1.38 7.58
CA LEU A 235 13.19 -1.74 8.95
C LEU A 235 12.11 -0.83 9.53
N ARG A 236 12.13 0.47 9.23
CA ARG A 236 11.13 1.43 9.67
C ARG A 236 9.76 1.22 9.00
N LYS A 237 9.75 0.88 7.70
CA LYS A 237 8.53 0.75 6.90
C LYS A 237 7.96 -0.67 6.85
N ILE A 238 8.82 -1.69 6.88
CA ILE A 238 8.43 -3.11 6.83
C ILE A 238 8.82 -3.74 8.16
N ARG A 239 8.10 -3.39 9.21
CA ARG A 239 8.25 -4.09 10.49
C ARG A 239 7.60 -5.44 10.44
N PRO A 240 8.16 -6.45 11.18
CA PRO A 240 7.72 -7.83 11.06
C PRO A 240 6.22 -7.97 11.33
N PHE A 241 5.70 -9.01 10.76
CA PHE A 241 4.32 -9.47 10.72
C PHE A 241 3.49 -9.10 11.96
N PRO A 242 2.25 -8.68 11.74
CA PRO A 242 1.33 -8.36 12.82
C PRO A 242 0.74 -9.62 13.45
N PHE A 243 1.50 -10.27 14.30
CA PHE A 243 0.85 -10.87 15.45
C PHE A 243 0.61 -9.69 16.40
N SER A 244 -0.60 -9.42 16.78
CA SER A 244 -1.03 -8.22 17.52
C SER A 244 -0.20 -7.92 18.78
N PHE A 245 0.34 -8.95 19.41
CA PHE A 245 1.24 -8.92 20.55
C PHE A 245 2.64 -8.35 20.19
N ILE A 246 3.19 -8.73 19.01
CA ILE A 246 4.50 -8.25 18.53
C ILE A 246 4.38 -6.79 18.06
N GLU A 247 3.26 -6.40 17.45
CA GLU A 247 2.98 -5.02 17.05
C GLU A 247 2.91 -4.09 18.25
N ASN A 248 2.29 -4.52 19.35
CA ASN A 248 2.25 -3.77 20.58
C ASN A 248 3.63 -3.62 21.24
N TYR A 249 4.43 -4.68 21.26
CA TYR A 249 5.79 -4.65 21.79
C TYR A 249 6.69 -3.65 21.05
N PHE A 250 6.63 -3.64 19.71
CA PHE A 250 7.44 -2.71 18.92
C PHE A 250 6.91 -1.28 18.98
N ARG A 251 5.59 -1.06 19.14
CA ARG A 251 5.00 0.26 19.33
C ARG A 251 5.42 0.86 20.68
N GLU A 252 5.48 0.07 21.74
CA GLU A 252 6.02 0.50 23.04
C GLU A 252 7.50 0.85 22.96
N ALA A 253 8.29 0.04 22.26
CA ALA A 253 9.73 0.30 22.06
C ALA A 253 9.97 1.59 21.24
N ASP A 254 9.09 1.92 20.27
CA ASP A 254 9.16 3.17 19.52
C ASP A 254 8.80 4.38 20.34
N ASN A 255 7.74 4.30 21.11
CA ASN A 255 7.33 5.38 22.00
C ASN A 255 8.46 5.69 23.02
N ILE A 256 9.13 4.65 23.54
CA ILE A 256 10.29 4.81 24.43
C ILE A 256 11.47 5.48 23.69
N ASN A 257 11.73 5.09 22.43
CA ASN A 257 12.82 5.68 21.63
C ASN A 257 12.51 7.13 21.22
N GLU A 258 11.26 7.46 20.91
CA GLU A 258 10.83 8.84 20.65
C GLU A 258 10.92 9.70 21.92
N GLU A 259 10.53 9.19 23.09
CA GLU A 259 10.70 9.89 24.37
C GLU A 259 12.17 10.09 24.72
N LEU A 260 13.02 9.10 24.48
CA LEU A 260 14.46 9.21 24.71
C LEU A 260 15.12 10.22 23.76
N ASN A 261 14.75 10.21 22.49
CA ASN A 261 15.22 11.19 21.52
C ASN A 261 14.77 12.61 21.86
N TYR A 262 13.51 12.76 22.31
CA TYR A 262 12.99 14.05 22.74
C TYR A 262 13.71 14.57 23.99
N LYS A 263 14.00 13.70 24.99
CA LYS A 263 14.77 14.05 26.16
C LYS A 263 16.20 14.45 25.81
N ASN A 264 16.87 13.67 24.98
CA ASN A 264 18.25 13.97 24.52
C ASN A 264 18.31 15.30 23.77
N PHE A 265 17.35 15.56 22.87
CA PHE A 265 17.24 16.82 22.14
C PHE A 265 16.96 18.02 23.08
N SER A 266 16.15 17.84 24.13
CA SER A 266 15.88 18.88 25.11
C SER A 266 17.09 19.16 26.02
N GLU A 267 17.83 18.12 26.40
CA GLU A 267 19.06 18.27 27.20
C GLU A 267 20.20 18.94 26.41
N GLU A 268 20.32 18.62 25.12
CA GLU A 268 21.32 19.24 24.25
C GLU A 268 21.01 20.72 24.00
N ASN A 269 19.76 21.08 23.79
CA ASN A 269 19.33 22.48 23.70
C ASN A 269 19.51 23.27 25.01
N ILE A 270 19.27 22.65 26.17
CA ILE A 270 19.54 23.27 27.47
C ILE A 270 21.04 23.50 27.69
N LYS A 271 21.89 22.57 27.24
CA LYS A 271 23.35 22.74 27.28
C LYS A 271 23.83 23.90 26.41
N LEU A 272 23.33 23.98 25.17
CA LEU A 272 23.65 25.07 24.26
C LEU A 272 23.22 26.44 24.79
N LEU A 273 22.02 26.54 25.36
CA LEU A 273 21.53 27.78 26.01
C LEU A 273 22.38 28.18 27.23
N ASN A 274 22.87 27.23 28.00
CA ASN A 274 23.74 27.51 29.13
C ASN A 274 25.15 27.94 28.69
N GLU A 275 25.68 27.40 27.60
CA GLU A 275 26.93 27.82 27.00
C GLU A 275 26.85 29.24 26.41
N GLU A 276 25.76 29.57 25.70
CA GLU A 276 25.49 30.94 25.21
C GLU A 276 25.37 31.95 26.36
N ASN A 277 24.64 31.63 27.43
CA ASN A 277 24.50 32.51 28.59
C ASN A 277 25.80 32.71 29.36
N ASN A 278 26.72 31.75 29.31
CA ASN A 278 28.05 31.89 29.90
C ASN A 278 28.97 32.74 29.05
N MET A 279 28.83 32.72 27.72
CA MET A 279 29.60 33.62 26.82
C MET A 279 29.15 35.09 26.88
N ILE A 280 27.91 35.35 27.22
CA ILE A 280 27.40 36.74 27.37
C ILE A 280 27.83 37.39 28.68
N LYS A 281 28.35 36.60 29.66
CA LYS A 281 28.79 37.09 30.96
C LYS A 281 30.33 37.35 31.07
N LEU A 282 31.04 37.14 29.99
CA LEU A 282 32.44 37.50 29.81
C LEU A 282 32.61 38.74 28.94
#